data_36d8da772e428471c808c10ab5b6459c
#
_entry.id   36d8da772e428471c808c10ab5b6459c
#
_cell.length_a   1.000
_cell.length_b   1.000
_cell.length_c   1.000
_cell.angle_alpha   90.00
_cell.angle_beta   90.00
_cell.angle_gamma   90.00
#
_symmetry.space_group_name_H-M   'P 1'
#
loop_
_entity.id
_entity.type
_entity.pdbx_description
1 polymer ?
#
loop_
_entity_poly.entity_id
_entity_poly.type
_entity_poly.pdbx_seq_one_letter_code
_entity_poly.pdbx_strand_id
1 'polypeptide(L)'
;MQPFLGGFLVTDGHHNRLLRLSLDEGISEVVALGNVVPTGLAVRGSSIYIGEAGPVPHRPQDGAILALQHRSSTTTEVASGAPLVVDVELGPGHALYALSQGHFTPGHDEGSPADPHTGGLFRADPNGTMRALVTGLDRPTSLEIVGNHAYVVTLTGQLWTMHLPDRDHP
;
A
#
# COMPACT_ATOMS: atom_id res chain seq x y z
N MET A 1 2.19 1.63 9.51
CA MET A 1 1.74 1.26 10.87
C MET A 1 0.31 1.78 11.08
N GLN A 2 -0.60 0.95 11.65
CA GLN A 2 -2.00 1.33 11.89
C GLN A 2 -2.44 0.94 13.30
N PRO A 3 -3.25 1.79 14.01
CA PRO A 3 -3.85 1.42 15.29
C PRO A 3 -4.78 0.20 15.13
N PHE A 4 -4.70 -0.75 16.05
CA PHE A 4 -5.51 -1.95 16.01
C PHE A 4 -5.66 -2.60 17.39
N LEU A 5 -6.90 -2.76 17.88
CA LEU A 5 -7.26 -3.48 19.11
C LEU A 5 -6.36 -3.15 20.33
N GLY A 6 -6.25 -1.87 20.66
CA GLY A 6 -5.47 -1.40 21.81
C GLY A 6 -3.94 -1.43 21.63
N GLY A 7 -3.48 -1.63 20.41
CA GLY A 7 -2.08 -1.60 20.02
C GLY A 7 -1.91 -1.13 18.59
N PHE A 8 -0.92 -1.65 17.90
CA PHE A 8 -0.60 -1.29 16.52
C PHE A 8 -0.31 -2.52 15.67
N LEU A 9 -0.64 -2.45 14.39
CA LEU A 9 -0.10 -3.32 13.35
C LEU A 9 1.06 -2.62 12.65
N VAL A 10 2.10 -3.38 12.37
CA VAL A 10 3.33 -2.87 11.71
C VAL A 10 3.77 -3.86 10.64
N THR A 11 3.99 -3.37 9.44
CA THR A 11 4.64 -4.11 8.36
C THR A 11 6.15 -4.15 8.59
N ASP A 12 6.74 -5.34 8.54
CA ASP A 12 8.18 -5.56 8.54
C ASP A 12 8.60 -6.02 7.15
N GLY A 13 8.94 -5.04 6.29
CA GLY A 13 9.32 -5.30 4.90
C GLY A 13 10.61 -6.09 4.76
N HIS A 14 11.53 -5.98 5.72
CA HIS A 14 12.79 -6.73 5.69
C HIS A 14 12.59 -8.24 5.93
N HIS A 15 11.67 -8.59 6.84
CA HIS A 15 11.38 -9.99 7.16
C HIS A 15 10.07 -10.50 6.53
N ASN A 16 9.45 -9.71 5.67
CA ASN A 16 8.22 -10.07 4.95
C ASN A 16 7.10 -10.56 5.88
N ARG A 17 6.74 -9.77 6.88
CA ARG A 17 5.74 -10.15 7.88
C ARG A 17 4.92 -8.98 8.39
N LEU A 18 3.77 -9.29 8.99
CA LEU A 18 2.97 -8.36 9.75
C LEU A 18 3.16 -8.63 11.24
N LEU A 19 3.44 -7.59 12.00
CA LEU A 19 3.61 -7.63 13.44
C LEU A 19 2.45 -6.93 14.15
N ARG A 20 2.12 -7.39 15.36
CA ARG A 20 1.29 -6.67 16.32
C ARG A 20 2.15 -6.21 17.48
N LEU A 21 2.02 -4.92 17.84
CA LEU A 21 2.62 -4.32 19.01
C LEU A 21 1.52 -4.03 20.02
N SER A 22 1.68 -4.50 21.26
CA SER A 22 0.78 -4.24 22.38
C SER A 22 1.62 -3.83 23.58
N LEU A 23 1.09 -2.91 24.41
CA LEU A 23 1.77 -2.51 25.64
C LEU A 23 1.85 -3.66 26.66
N ASP A 24 0.84 -4.53 26.67
CA ASP A 24 0.71 -5.61 27.64
C ASP A 24 1.40 -6.90 27.16
N GLU A 25 1.32 -7.22 25.86
CA GLU A 25 1.78 -8.48 25.28
C GLU A 25 3.11 -8.35 24.53
N GLY A 26 3.62 -7.12 24.36
CA GLY A 26 4.83 -6.85 23.61
C GLY A 26 4.63 -6.98 22.10
N ILE A 27 5.64 -7.55 21.40
CA ILE A 27 5.66 -7.71 19.96
C ILE A 27 5.38 -9.17 19.62
N SER A 28 4.41 -9.41 18.73
CA SER A 28 4.07 -10.74 18.22
C SER A 28 3.92 -10.71 16.69
N GLU A 29 4.25 -11.82 16.04
CA GLU A 29 3.98 -12.01 14.62
C GLU A 29 2.51 -12.37 14.39
N VAL A 30 1.87 -11.67 13.47
CA VAL A 30 0.49 -11.95 13.06
C VAL A 30 0.48 -12.95 11.91
N VAL A 31 1.31 -12.72 10.89
CA VAL A 31 1.42 -13.56 9.70
C VAL A 31 2.75 -13.32 8.98
N ALA A 32 3.37 -14.41 8.49
CA ALA A 32 4.46 -14.37 7.52
C ALA A 32 3.86 -14.29 6.10
N LEU A 33 4.41 -13.43 5.26
CA LEU A 33 3.83 -13.07 3.95
C LEU A 33 4.56 -13.65 2.74
N GLY A 34 5.65 -14.38 2.98
CA GLY A 34 6.51 -14.85 1.87
C GLY A 34 7.39 -13.71 1.33
N ASN A 35 7.87 -13.82 0.10
CA ASN A 35 8.77 -12.82 -0.49
C ASN A 35 7.98 -11.73 -1.24
N VAL A 36 7.43 -10.75 -0.52
CA VAL A 36 6.50 -9.75 -1.08
C VAL A 36 6.81 -8.30 -0.70
N VAL A 37 7.66 -8.04 0.27
CA VAL A 37 7.98 -6.71 0.82
C VAL A 37 6.72 -5.92 1.17
N PRO A 38 6.08 -6.21 2.33
CA PRO A 38 4.91 -5.47 2.78
C PRO A 38 5.28 -4.02 3.15
N THR A 39 4.42 -3.09 2.80
CA THR A 39 4.63 -1.65 2.90
C THR A 39 3.55 -0.97 3.76
N GLY A 40 2.54 -0.38 3.18
CA GLY A 40 1.46 0.31 3.86
C GLY A 40 0.38 -0.61 4.43
N LEU A 41 -0.47 -0.07 5.30
CA LEU A 41 -1.56 -0.78 5.95
C LEU A 41 -2.81 0.08 5.99
N ALA A 42 -3.97 -0.51 5.67
CA ALA A 42 -5.28 0.04 5.98
C ALA A 42 -6.11 -0.96 6.77
N VAL A 43 -6.95 -0.47 7.69
CA VAL A 43 -7.77 -1.34 8.56
C VAL A 43 -9.22 -0.91 8.53
N ARG A 44 -10.13 -1.88 8.40
CA ARG A 44 -11.57 -1.67 8.50
C ARG A 44 -12.22 -2.79 9.29
N GLY A 45 -12.61 -2.49 10.53
CA GLY A 45 -13.18 -3.51 11.43
C GLY A 45 -12.20 -4.64 11.67
N SER A 46 -12.54 -5.86 11.24
CA SER A 46 -11.67 -7.03 11.32
C SER A 46 -10.82 -7.28 10.08
N SER A 47 -10.99 -6.50 9.03
CA SER A 47 -10.24 -6.63 7.78
C SER A 47 -9.00 -5.74 7.80
N ILE A 48 -7.87 -6.33 7.49
CA ILE A 48 -6.56 -5.69 7.39
C ILE A 48 -6.15 -5.78 5.93
N TYR A 49 -5.79 -4.64 5.33
CA TYR A 49 -5.30 -4.57 3.97
C TYR A 49 -3.82 -4.20 4.02
N ILE A 50 -3.00 -4.91 3.27
CA ILE A 50 -1.54 -4.79 3.27
C ILE A 50 -1.12 -4.47 1.86
N GLY A 51 -0.50 -3.31 1.65
CA GLY A 51 0.20 -3.01 0.41
C GLY A 51 1.49 -3.80 0.34
N GLU A 52 1.84 -4.30 -0.83
CA GLU A 52 3.11 -4.97 -1.07
C GLU A 52 3.78 -4.46 -2.33
N ALA A 53 5.09 -4.30 -2.25
CA ALA A 53 5.90 -3.82 -3.37
C ALA A 53 6.24 -4.92 -4.38
N GLY A 54 6.01 -6.18 -4.01
CA GLY A 54 6.45 -7.35 -4.73
C GLY A 54 7.87 -7.79 -4.36
N PRO A 55 8.33 -8.95 -4.87
CA PRO A 55 9.65 -9.48 -4.59
C PRO A 55 10.76 -8.58 -5.15
N VAL A 56 11.95 -8.66 -4.54
CA VAL A 56 13.17 -8.02 -5.08
C VAL A 56 13.83 -8.97 -6.08
N PRO A 57 14.21 -8.49 -7.30
CA PRO A 57 14.02 -7.14 -7.84
C PRO A 57 12.57 -6.86 -8.21
N HIS A 58 12.08 -5.67 -7.85
CA HIS A 58 10.70 -5.27 -8.12
C HIS A 58 10.43 -5.11 -9.62
N ARG A 59 9.32 -5.68 -10.10
CA ARG A 59 8.84 -5.53 -11.47
C ARG A 59 7.58 -4.66 -11.51
N PRO A 60 7.30 -3.98 -12.64
CA PRO A 60 6.18 -3.04 -12.74
C PRO A 60 4.79 -3.60 -12.42
N GLN A 61 4.59 -4.91 -12.48
CA GLN A 61 3.31 -5.57 -12.24
C GLN A 61 3.19 -6.26 -10.89
N ASP A 62 4.26 -6.27 -10.08
CA ASP A 62 4.33 -7.12 -8.87
C ASP A 62 3.72 -6.46 -7.62
N GLY A 63 3.39 -5.16 -7.67
CA GLY A 63 2.73 -4.52 -6.55
C GLY A 63 1.27 -4.94 -6.43
N ALA A 64 0.85 -5.24 -5.20
CA ALA A 64 -0.48 -5.76 -4.92
C ALA A 64 -1.02 -5.25 -3.57
N ILE A 65 -2.30 -5.55 -3.31
CA ILE A 65 -2.96 -5.40 -2.02
C ILE A 65 -3.42 -6.77 -1.56
N LEU A 66 -2.95 -7.19 -0.39
CA LEU A 66 -3.44 -8.39 0.29
C LEU A 66 -4.52 -8.02 1.31
N ALA A 67 -5.50 -8.89 1.48
CA ALA A 67 -6.46 -8.84 2.59
C ALA A 67 -6.18 -9.96 3.58
N LEU A 68 -6.21 -9.62 4.87
CA LEU A 68 -6.12 -10.53 6.00
C LEU A 68 -7.31 -10.30 6.93
N GLN A 69 -8.02 -11.34 7.32
CA GLN A 69 -9.02 -11.24 8.38
C GLN A 69 -8.36 -11.41 9.74
N HIS A 70 -8.76 -10.59 10.72
CA HIS A 70 -8.27 -10.74 12.10
C HIS A 70 -8.42 -12.19 12.59
N ARG A 71 -7.37 -12.72 13.19
CA ARG A 71 -7.20 -14.13 13.61
C ARG A 71 -7.09 -15.16 12.48
N SER A 72 -7.03 -14.72 11.23
CA SER A 72 -6.63 -15.61 10.13
C SER A 72 -5.10 -15.68 10.06
N SER A 73 -4.58 -16.79 9.57
CA SER A 73 -3.17 -16.98 9.23
C SER A 73 -2.92 -16.96 7.72
N THR A 74 -3.96 -16.67 6.92
CA THR A 74 -3.88 -16.67 5.47
C THR A 74 -4.33 -15.35 4.89
N THR A 75 -3.58 -14.85 3.91
CA THR A 75 -3.91 -13.67 3.13
C THR A 75 -4.54 -14.06 1.80
N THR A 76 -5.29 -13.13 1.22
CA THR A 76 -5.85 -13.23 -0.12
C THR A 76 -5.48 -11.98 -0.90
N GLU A 77 -4.95 -12.11 -2.10
CA GLU A 77 -4.77 -10.97 -3.00
C GLU A 77 -6.14 -10.42 -3.41
N VAL A 78 -6.34 -9.12 -3.25
CA VAL A 78 -7.60 -8.45 -3.59
C VAL A 78 -7.46 -7.47 -4.73
N ALA A 79 -6.25 -7.00 -5.01
CA ALA A 79 -5.94 -6.21 -6.19
C ALA A 79 -4.45 -6.27 -6.50
N SER A 80 -4.09 -6.20 -7.79
CA SER A 80 -2.70 -6.17 -8.26
C SER A 80 -2.54 -5.38 -9.57
N GLY A 81 -1.29 -5.19 -9.99
CA GLY A 81 -0.96 -4.56 -11.28
C GLY A 81 -0.45 -3.12 -11.21
N ALA A 82 -0.15 -2.58 -10.03
CA ALA A 82 0.58 -1.33 -9.89
C ALA A 82 2.08 -1.60 -9.62
N PRO A 83 3.00 -0.76 -10.10
CA PRO A 83 4.41 -0.92 -9.77
C PRO A 83 4.69 -0.46 -8.34
N LEU A 84 5.57 -1.16 -7.64
CA LEU A 84 6.14 -0.77 -6.35
C LEU A 84 5.12 -0.06 -5.43
N VAL A 85 4.11 -0.78 -4.96
CA VAL A 85 3.12 -0.23 -4.03
C VAL A 85 3.80 0.07 -2.70
N VAL A 86 3.73 1.32 -2.25
CA VAL A 86 4.36 1.80 -1.01
C VAL A 86 3.37 2.13 0.08
N ASP A 87 2.10 2.37 -0.28
CA ASP A 87 1.05 2.66 0.70
C ASP A 87 -0.32 2.19 0.21
N VAL A 88 -1.23 1.93 1.14
CA VAL A 88 -2.62 1.55 0.86
C VAL A 88 -3.55 2.25 1.83
N GLU A 89 -4.66 2.80 1.32
CA GLU A 89 -5.67 3.51 2.12
C GLU A 89 -7.10 3.17 1.68
N LEU A 90 -8.03 3.36 2.61
CA LEU A 90 -9.46 3.28 2.35
C LEU A 90 -10.02 4.67 2.08
N GLY A 91 -10.60 4.86 0.92
CA GLY A 91 -11.22 6.12 0.53
C GLY A 91 -12.74 6.06 0.41
N PRO A 92 -13.35 6.96 -0.37
CA PRO A 92 -14.79 7.09 -0.53
C PRO A 92 -15.46 5.74 -0.82
N GLY A 93 -16.55 5.49 -0.09
CA GLY A 93 -17.31 4.25 -0.21
C GLY A 93 -16.52 2.99 0.16
N HIS A 94 -15.46 3.11 0.94
CA HIS A 94 -14.55 2.04 1.34
C HIS A 94 -13.79 1.37 0.19
N ALA A 95 -13.61 2.09 -0.92
CA ALA A 95 -12.74 1.62 -1.98
C ALA A 95 -11.28 1.62 -1.51
N LEU A 96 -10.50 0.67 -1.99
CA LEU A 96 -9.06 0.60 -1.72
C LEU A 96 -8.31 1.45 -2.75
N TYR A 97 -7.34 2.20 -2.25
CA TYR A 97 -6.42 3.00 -3.03
C TYR A 97 -4.99 2.56 -2.71
N ALA A 98 -4.16 2.48 -3.73
CA ALA A 98 -2.74 2.15 -3.60
C ALA A 98 -1.89 3.31 -4.12
N LEU A 99 -0.85 3.65 -3.38
CA LEU A 99 0.17 4.58 -3.83
C LEU A 99 1.35 3.79 -4.37
N SER A 100 1.72 4.06 -5.62
CA SER A 100 2.88 3.46 -6.27
C SER A 100 4.03 4.46 -6.31
N GLN A 101 5.21 4.07 -5.85
CA GLN A 101 6.40 4.92 -5.96
C GLN A 101 6.86 5.07 -7.43
N GLY A 102 6.53 4.10 -8.27
CA GLY A 102 6.91 4.08 -9.68
C GLY A 102 7.62 2.79 -10.07
N HIS A 103 8.39 2.83 -11.15
CA HIS A 103 9.16 1.70 -11.65
C HIS A 103 10.65 2.06 -11.75
N PHE A 104 11.49 1.05 -11.94
CA PHE A 104 12.92 1.21 -12.11
C PHE A 104 13.34 1.00 -13.55
N THR A 105 14.24 1.84 -14.05
CA THR A 105 14.99 1.52 -15.25
C THR A 105 16.03 0.44 -14.90
N PRO A 106 16.23 -0.58 -15.75
CA PRO A 106 17.25 -1.60 -15.52
C PRO A 106 18.64 -1.00 -15.33
N GLY A 107 19.39 -1.49 -14.33
CA GLY A 107 20.75 -1.04 -14.00
C GLY A 107 20.86 -0.11 -12.80
N HIS A 108 19.76 0.21 -12.13
CA HIS A 108 19.82 0.89 -10.83
C HIS A 108 20.33 -0.06 -9.73
N ASP A 109 21.02 0.52 -8.75
CA ASP A 109 21.46 -0.24 -7.56
C ASP A 109 20.26 -0.71 -6.75
N GLU A 110 20.41 -1.86 -6.08
CA GLU A 110 19.42 -2.38 -5.16
C GLU A 110 19.13 -1.36 -4.04
N GLY A 111 17.85 -1.12 -3.74
CA GLY A 111 17.42 -0.12 -2.76
C GLY A 111 17.38 1.33 -3.28
N SER A 112 17.71 1.57 -4.53
CA SER A 112 17.47 2.89 -5.15
C SER A 112 15.98 3.23 -5.16
N PRO A 113 15.60 4.52 -5.03
CA PRO A 113 14.22 4.94 -5.27
C PRO A 113 13.81 4.66 -6.72
N ALA A 114 12.51 4.57 -6.98
CA ALA A 114 11.98 4.50 -8.35
C ALA A 114 12.40 5.70 -9.20
N ASP A 115 12.25 5.57 -10.51
CA ASP A 115 12.54 6.65 -11.46
C ASP A 115 11.64 7.87 -11.18
N PRO A 116 12.15 9.11 -11.33
CA PRO A 116 11.37 10.31 -11.16
C PRO A 116 10.14 10.34 -12.08
N HIS A 117 9.03 10.89 -11.57
CA HIS A 117 7.78 11.09 -12.33
C HIS A 117 7.16 9.80 -12.91
N THR A 118 7.41 8.65 -12.29
CA THR A 118 6.81 7.37 -12.69
C THR A 118 5.82 6.82 -11.67
N GLY A 119 5.70 7.47 -10.52
CA GLY A 119 4.74 7.12 -9.47
C GLY A 119 3.30 7.51 -9.79
N GLY A 120 2.36 6.99 -9.01
CA GLY A 120 0.95 7.26 -9.23
C GLY A 120 0.04 6.82 -8.09
N LEU A 121 -1.20 7.31 -8.14
CA LEU A 121 -2.30 6.89 -7.29
C LEU A 121 -3.22 5.98 -8.10
N PHE A 122 -3.51 4.82 -7.54
CA PHE A 122 -4.34 3.77 -8.14
C PHE A 122 -5.56 3.49 -7.27
N ARG A 123 -6.65 3.06 -7.90
CA ARG A 123 -7.84 2.52 -7.22
C ARG A 123 -7.99 1.04 -7.58
N ALA A 124 -8.28 0.20 -6.60
CA ALA A 124 -8.64 -1.17 -6.82
C ALA A 124 -10.08 -1.26 -7.37
N ASP A 125 -10.23 -1.83 -8.54
CA ASP A 125 -11.53 -2.12 -9.15
C ASP A 125 -12.09 -3.46 -8.63
N PRO A 126 -13.40 -3.71 -8.70
CA PRO A 126 -14.02 -4.94 -8.17
C PRO A 126 -13.51 -6.23 -8.80
N ASN A 127 -12.91 -6.17 -9.97
CA ASN A 127 -12.30 -7.31 -10.65
C ASN A 127 -10.87 -7.64 -10.20
N GLY A 128 -10.33 -6.89 -9.21
CA GLY A 128 -8.97 -7.08 -8.70
C GLY A 128 -7.88 -6.37 -9.50
N THR A 129 -8.23 -5.52 -10.46
CA THR A 129 -7.25 -4.73 -11.21
C THR A 129 -7.03 -3.37 -10.55
N MET A 130 -5.79 -2.92 -10.46
CA MET A 130 -5.48 -1.55 -10.05
C MET A 130 -5.54 -0.60 -11.23
N ARG A 131 -6.49 0.35 -11.20
CA ARG A 131 -6.67 1.38 -12.23
C ARG A 131 -6.02 2.68 -11.80
N ALA A 132 -5.13 3.23 -12.64
CA ALA A 132 -4.50 4.51 -12.39
C ALA A 132 -5.52 5.65 -12.39
N LEU A 133 -5.49 6.49 -11.36
CA LEU A 133 -6.24 7.74 -11.26
C LEU A 133 -5.33 8.94 -11.58
N VAL A 134 -4.12 8.90 -11.07
CA VAL A 134 -3.09 9.92 -11.28
C VAL A 134 -1.78 9.22 -11.56
N THR A 135 -1.02 9.75 -12.50
CA THR A 135 0.33 9.28 -12.87
C THR A 135 1.30 10.46 -12.93
N GLY A 136 2.59 10.18 -12.98
CA GLY A 136 3.61 11.23 -13.09
C GLY A 136 4.03 11.83 -11.75
N LEU A 137 3.66 11.25 -10.62
CA LEU A 137 4.13 11.67 -9.30
C LEU A 137 5.63 11.35 -9.14
N ASP A 138 6.38 12.28 -8.57
CA ASP A 138 7.81 12.09 -8.35
C ASP A 138 8.07 11.31 -7.07
N ARG A 139 8.19 9.98 -7.19
CA ARG A 139 8.56 9.08 -6.09
C ARG A 139 7.72 9.33 -4.82
N PRO A 140 6.41 9.14 -4.88
CA PRO A 140 5.55 9.31 -3.71
C PRO A 140 5.89 8.25 -2.63
N THR A 141 5.71 8.63 -1.36
CA THR A 141 6.14 7.81 -0.21
C THR A 141 5.03 7.55 0.80
N SER A 142 4.00 8.40 0.86
CA SER A 142 2.93 8.30 1.83
C SER A 142 1.63 8.84 1.27
N LEU A 143 0.53 8.19 1.61
CA LEU A 143 -0.84 8.52 1.25
C LEU A 143 -1.69 8.68 2.51
N GLU A 144 -2.51 9.72 2.56
CA GLU A 144 -3.59 9.85 3.54
C GLU A 144 -4.86 10.26 2.79
N ILE A 145 -5.99 9.64 3.12
CA ILE A 145 -7.28 10.00 2.51
C ILE A 145 -8.22 10.55 3.58
N VAL A 146 -8.64 11.80 3.41
CA VAL A 146 -9.58 12.48 4.29
C VAL A 146 -10.81 12.91 3.50
N GLY A 147 -11.94 12.28 3.77
CA GLY A 147 -13.16 12.47 2.96
C GLY A 147 -12.92 12.06 1.50
N ASN A 148 -13.12 13.00 0.58
CA ASN A 148 -12.91 12.80 -0.86
C ASN A 148 -11.57 13.39 -1.35
N HIS A 149 -10.60 13.58 -0.47
CA HIS A 149 -9.28 14.13 -0.85
C HIS A 149 -8.18 13.17 -0.46
N ALA A 150 -7.30 12.89 -1.42
CA ALA A 150 -6.04 12.19 -1.20
C ALA A 150 -4.92 13.22 -1.03
N TYR A 151 -4.09 13.03 -0.02
CA TYR A 151 -2.89 13.79 0.29
C TYR A 151 -1.69 12.87 0.09
N VAL A 152 -0.78 13.27 -0.78
CA VAL A 152 0.40 12.47 -1.12
C VAL A 152 1.66 13.27 -0.85
N VAL A 153 2.56 12.69 -0.08
CA VAL A 153 3.92 13.23 0.12
C VAL A 153 4.88 12.49 -0.81
N THR A 154 5.81 13.24 -1.40
CA THR A 154 6.85 12.69 -2.28
C THR A 154 8.22 12.71 -1.62
N LEU A 155 9.15 11.92 -2.13
CA LEU A 155 10.53 11.86 -1.64
C LEU A 155 11.26 13.22 -1.77
N THR A 156 10.84 14.05 -2.72
CA THR A 156 11.37 15.40 -2.91
C THR A 156 10.74 16.46 -2.01
N GLY A 157 9.87 16.06 -1.08
CA GLY A 157 9.24 16.95 -0.10
C GLY A 157 8.03 17.72 -0.62
N GLN A 158 7.44 17.32 -1.73
CA GLN A 158 6.20 17.91 -2.24
C GLN A 158 4.98 17.30 -1.55
N LEU A 159 3.96 18.11 -1.32
CA LEU A 159 2.64 17.68 -0.89
C LEU A 159 1.64 17.92 -2.03
N TRP A 160 1.02 16.84 -2.50
CA TRP A 160 -0.02 16.87 -3.50
C TRP A 160 -1.38 16.64 -2.86
N THR A 161 -2.39 17.38 -3.32
CA THR A 161 -3.80 17.17 -2.94
C THR A 161 -4.59 16.84 -4.19
N MET A 162 -5.37 15.77 -4.14
CA MET A 162 -6.18 15.29 -5.26
C MET A 162 -7.60 15.01 -4.80
N HIS A 163 -8.60 15.46 -5.58
CA HIS A 163 -9.97 15.08 -5.33
C HIS A 163 -10.25 13.67 -5.91
N LEU A 164 -10.75 12.78 -5.07
CA LEU A 164 -11.12 11.43 -5.48
C LEU A 164 -12.54 11.42 -6.04
N PRO A 165 -12.80 10.68 -7.12
CA PRO A 165 -14.13 10.59 -7.68
C PRO A 165 -15.08 9.88 -6.71
N ASP A 166 -16.31 10.39 -6.61
CA ASP A 166 -17.40 9.67 -5.96
C ASP A 166 -17.69 8.35 -6.67
N ARG A 167 -18.32 7.40 -5.96
CA ARG A 167 -18.48 6.00 -6.40
C ARG A 167 -19.16 5.82 -7.76
N ASP A 168 -19.97 6.77 -8.23
CA ASP A 168 -21.00 6.53 -9.24
C ASP A 168 -20.99 7.50 -10.45
N HIS A 169 -19.88 8.14 -10.76
CA HIS A 169 -19.78 8.87 -12.04
C HIS A 169 -18.68 8.25 -12.91
N PRO A 170 -19.10 7.61 -14.05
CA PRO A 170 -18.17 7.12 -15.07
C PRO A 170 -17.42 8.27 -15.76
#